data_bd06d12a5b5004eeeaf9d21b6ce226db
#
_entry.id   bd06d12a5b5004eeeaf9d21b6ce226db
#
_cell.length_a   1.000
_cell.length_b   1.000
_cell.length_c   1.000
_cell.angle_alpha   90.00
_cell.angle_beta   90.00
_cell.angle_gamma   90.00
#
_symmetry.space_group_name_H-M   'P 1'
#
loop_
_entity.id
_entity.type
_entity.pdbx_description
1 polymer ?
#
loop_
_entity_poly.entity_id
_entity_poly.type
_entity_poly.pdbx_seq_one_letter_code
_entity_poly.pdbx_strand_id
1 'polypeptide(L)'
;MITHCFSDDNPVLNPDVQALITYTNTTDEPSDSADWFTALDLVCEDLSPSMLTPALVEIAPPPDKAFRVDISFQIGAYALDRAYINSTTWTAAKVPTLNQAVAGLKADNSTFNASGLSSAFDKASQFVISIPEYQVIDLLINSLDEGAHPFHLHGHQFWIMASGFGDFDWNSYATLNTTNPMRRDTLTIDAYGWTLIRFRADNPGLWALHCHISWHMESGLLMQFQSRSDIMSQWTIPSDVLALCSS
;
A
#
# COMPACT_ATOMS: atom_id res chain seq x y z
N MET A 1 -9.74 -11.72 16.85
CA MET A 1 -10.01 -11.82 15.41
C MET A 1 -10.21 -13.30 15.12
N ILE A 2 -11.41 -13.70 14.77
CA ILE A 2 -11.77 -15.10 14.51
C ILE A 2 -11.67 -15.26 12.99
N THR A 3 -10.86 -16.21 12.53
CA THR A 3 -10.66 -16.46 11.09
C THR A 3 -11.31 -17.80 10.74
N HIS A 4 -12.64 -17.81 10.68
CA HIS A 4 -13.39 -19.03 10.36
C HIS A 4 -13.46 -19.36 8.86
N CYS A 5 -13.18 -18.39 8.01
CA CYS A 5 -13.46 -18.51 6.58
C CYS A 5 -12.64 -19.59 5.84
N PHE A 6 -11.61 -20.17 6.47
CA PHE A 6 -10.74 -21.16 5.84
C PHE A 6 -10.49 -22.41 6.71
N SER A 7 -11.22 -22.57 7.82
CA SER A 7 -10.97 -23.65 8.77
C SER A 7 -11.87 -24.89 8.61
N ASP A 8 -12.97 -24.78 7.89
CA ASP A 8 -14.01 -25.81 7.85
C ASP A 8 -13.55 -27.12 7.21
N ASP A 9 -12.57 -27.07 6.31
CA ASP A 9 -12.04 -28.23 5.61
C ASP A 9 -10.74 -28.79 6.19
N ASN A 10 -10.15 -28.18 7.23
CA ASN A 10 -8.91 -28.65 7.81
C ASN A 10 -9.00 -28.81 9.33
N PRO A 11 -9.24 -30.03 9.83
CA PRO A 11 -9.39 -30.31 11.25
C PRO A 11 -8.09 -30.11 12.08
N VAL A 12 -6.96 -29.82 11.43
CA VAL A 12 -5.67 -29.55 12.07
C VAL A 12 -5.51 -28.06 12.41
N LEU A 13 -6.29 -27.19 11.75
CA LEU A 13 -6.24 -25.75 12.05
C LEU A 13 -7.11 -25.45 13.28
N ASN A 14 -6.48 -24.84 14.29
CA ASN A 14 -7.24 -24.29 15.40
C ASN A 14 -7.88 -22.96 14.96
N PRO A 15 -9.21 -22.89 14.82
CA PRO A 15 -9.88 -21.65 14.43
C PRO A 15 -9.81 -20.56 15.50
N ASP A 16 -9.59 -20.96 16.78
CA ASP A 16 -9.61 -20.06 17.92
C ASP A 16 -8.20 -19.69 18.36
N VAL A 17 -7.50 -18.88 17.56
CA VAL A 17 -6.21 -18.31 17.95
C VAL A 17 -6.45 -17.00 18.70
N GLN A 18 -6.12 -16.99 19.98
CA GLN A 18 -6.28 -15.82 20.84
C GLN A 18 -4.92 -15.28 21.28
N ALA A 19 -4.82 -13.96 21.38
CA ALA A 19 -3.69 -13.27 21.98
C ALA A 19 -4.20 -12.26 23.00
N LEU A 20 -3.60 -12.27 24.19
CA LEU A 20 -3.91 -11.33 25.25
C LEU A 20 -2.95 -10.14 25.18
N ILE A 21 -3.51 -8.92 25.07
CA ILE A 21 -2.75 -7.69 25.16
C ILE A 21 -2.98 -7.09 26.54
N THR A 22 -1.93 -7.02 27.36
CA THR A 22 -1.98 -6.41 28.69
C THR A 22 -1.18 -5.13 28.73
N TYR A 23 -1.66 -4.14 29.47
CA TYR A 23 -0.90 -2.91 29.76
C TYR A 23 -0.04 -3.11 31.02
N THR A 24 1.16 -2.59 31.04
CA THR A 24 2.20 -2.83 32.08
C THR A 24 1.79 -2.49 33.51
N ASN A 25 0.71 -1.78 33.72
CA ASN A 25 0.24 -1.34 35.03
C ASN A 25 -1.15 -1.89 35.41
N THR A 26 -1.67 -2.86 34.68
CA THR A 26 -2.93 -3.51 35.03
C THR A 26 -2.66 -4.79 35.85
N THR A 27 -3.29 -4.88 37.02
CA THR A 27 -3.28 -6.08 37.88
C THR A 27 -4.53 -6.92 37.65
N ASP A 28 -5.41 -6.50 36.76
CA ASP A 28 -6.67 -7.19 36.52
C ASP A 28 -6.42 -8.42 35.63
N GLU A 29 -6.82 -9.58 36.12
CA GLU A 29 -6.93 -10.77 35.29
C GLU A 29 -7.94 -10.48 34.17
N PRO A 30 -7.65 -10.93 32.92
CA PRO A 30 -8.62 -10.79 31.86
C PRO A 30 -9.92 -11.45 32.24
N SER A 31 -11.03 -10.75 32.07
CA SER A 31 -12.35 -11.35 32.27
C SER A 31 -12.52 -12.51 31.28
N ASP A 32 -13.03 -13.64 31.76
CA ASP A 32 -13.46 -14.71 30.87
C ASP A 32 -14.46 -14.13 29.88
N SER A 33 -14.04 -14.00 28.62
CA SER A 33 -14.98 -13.66 27.56
C SER A 33 -15.70 -14.94 27.17
N ALA A 34 -17.01 -14.95 27.27
CA ALA A 34 -17.81 -16.03 26.71
C ALA A 34 -17.58 -16.05 25.17
N ASP A 35 -17.39 -17.24 24.63
CA ASP A 35 -17.30 -17.43 23.18
C ASP A 35 -18.52 -16.83 22.50
N TRP A 36 -18.30 -16.05 21.47
CA TRP A 36 -19.37 -15.46 20.68
C TRP A 36 -19.95 -16.47 19.70
N PHE A 37 -20.52 -17.54 20.24
CA PHE A 37 -21.13 -18.61 19.45
C PHE A 37 -22.23 -18.12 18.50
N THR A 38 -22.86 -17.00 18.83
CA THR A 38 -23.92 -16.42 18.00
C THR A 38 -23.40 -15.45 16.94
N ALA A 39 -22.12 -15.08 16.97
CA ALA A 39 -21.48 -14.25 15.95
C ALA A 39 -20.83 -15.06 14.83
N LEU A 40 -20.92 -16.38 14.90
CA LEU A 40 -20.46 -17.31 13.87
C LEU A 40 -21.57 -17.45 12.81
N ASP A 41 -21.95 -16.35 12.18
CA ASP A 41 -22.62 -16.44 10.90
C ASP A 41 -21.59 -16.96 9.89
N LEU A 42 -21.94 -18.04 9.20
CA LEU A 42 -21.08 -18.72 8.22
C LEU A 42 -20.77 -17.86 6.99
N VAL A 43 -21.12 -16.59 7.00
CA VAL A 43 -20.83 -15.63 5.93
C VAL A 43 -19.55 -14.91 6.29
N CYS A 44 -18.51 -15.16 5.48
CA CYS A 44 -17.27 -14.38 5.53
C CYS A 44 -17.52 -12.97 4.99
N GLU A 45 -17.74 -12.03 5.86
CA GLU A 45 -17.85 -10.63 5.51
C GLU A 45 -16.68 -9.85 6.14
N ASP A 46 -15.99 -9.10 5.31
CA ASP A 46 -14.98 -8.16 5.79
C ASP A 46 -15.61 -7.04 6.59
N LEU A 47 -14.90 -6.56 7.61
CA LEU A 47 -15.32 -5.40 8.38
C LEU A 47 -15.40 -4.17 7.45
N SER A 48 -16.63 -3.70 7.21
CA SER A 48 -16.82 -2.52 6.36
C SER A 48 -16.10 -1.30 6.95
N PRO A 49 -15.29 -0.59 6.15
CA PRO A 49 -14.67 0.66 6.56
C PRO A 49 -15.65 1.70 7.10
N SER A 50 -16.90 1.69 6.64
CA SER A 50 -17.94 2.61 7.10
C SER A 50 -18.36 2.41 8.56
N MET A 51 -18.06 1.24 9.14
CA MET A 51 -18.34 0.93 10.56
C MET A 51 -17.28 1.50 11.50
N LEU A 52 -16.16 1.97 10.97
CA LEU A 52 -15.04 2.47 11.74
C LEU A 52 -14.96 3.99 11.63
N THR A 53 -14.80 4.64 12.76
CA THR A 53 -14.61 6.10 12.83
C THR A 53 -13.34 6.38 13.63
N PRO A 54 -12.38 7.14 13.10
CA PRO A 54 -11.19 7.53 13.87
C PRO A 54 -11.57 8.30 15.12
N ALA A 55 -11.02 7.90 16.28
CA ALA A 55 -11.29 8.55 17.57
C ALA A 55 -10.75 10.00 17.61
N LEU A 56 -9.63 10.24 16.94
CA LEU A 56 -9.08 11.58 16.77
C LEU A 56 -9.53 12.13 15.42
N VAL A 57 -10.31 13.19 15.46
CA VAL A 57 -10.81 13.86 14.25
C VAL A 57 -9.65 14.54 13.53
N GLU A 58 -9.51 14.25 12.24
CA GLU A 58 -8.54 14.90 11.38
C GLU A 58 -9.13 15.14 10.00
N ILE A 59 -9.04 16.39 9.55
CA ILE A 59 -9.49 16.77 8.21
C ILE A 59 -8.44 16.34 7.19
N ALA A 60 -8.86 15.60 6.17
CA ALA A 60 -8.00 15.29 5.04
C ALA A 60 -7.74 16.58 4.25
N PRO A 61 -6.47 17.03 4.11
CA PRO A 61 -6.16 18.25 3.38
C PRO A 61 -6.48 18.11 1.89
N PRO A 62 -6.66 19.22 1.15
CA PRO A 62 -6.82 19.14 -0.29
C PRO A 62 -5.56 18.56 -0.95
N PRO A 63 -5.68 17.77 -2.01
CA PRO A 63 -4.54 17.19 -2.70
C PRO A 63 -3.87 18.22 -3.62
N ASP A 64 -2.55 18.12 -3.71
CA ASP A 64 -1.74 18.89 -4.67
C ASP A 64 -1.64 18.15 -6.01
N LYS A 65 -1.68 16.83 -5.98
CA LYS A 65 -1.56 15.97 -7.15
C LYS A 65 -2.40 14.72 -7.03
N ALA A 66 -2.85 14.21 -8.17
CA ALA A 66 -3.54 12.93 -8.25
C ALA A 66 -2.84 12.00 -9.25
N PHE A 67 -2.75 10.73 -8.89
CA PHE A 67 -2.25 9.66 -9.75
C PHE A 67 -3.29 8.54 -9.83
N ARG A 68 -3.28 7.82 -10.95
CA ARG A 68 -4.02 6.57 -11.12
C ARG A 68 -3.03 5.45 -11.41
N VAL A 69 -3.24 4.32 -10.75
CA VAL A 69 -2.56 3.07 -11.06
C VAL A 69 -3.59 1.98 -11.29
N ASP A 70 -3.40 1.22 -12.35
CA ASP A 70 -4.20 0.06 -12.69
C ASP A 70 -3.38 -1.19 -12.39
N ILE A 71 -3.97 -2.12 -11.62
CA ILE A 71 -3.34 -3.40 -11.30
C ILE A 71 -3.98 -4.53 -12.10
N SER A 72 -3.17 -5.46 -12.58
CA SER A 72 -3.63 -6.61 -13.33
C SER A 72 -2.70 -7.79 -13.18
N PHE A 73 -3.23 -9.00 -13.41
CA PHE A 73 -2.45 -10.22 -13.58
C PHE A 73 -2.53 -10.68 -15.02
N GLN A 74 -1.44 -11.24 -15.53
CA GLN A 74 -1.37 -11.77 -16.88
C GLN A 74 -0.56 -13.07 -16.87
N ILE A 75 -1.07 -14.06 -17.57
CA ILE A 75 -0.35 -15.31 -17.81
C ILE A 75 0.73 -15.03 -18.85
N GLY A 76 1.98 -15.02 -18.39
CA GLY A 76 3.14 -14.82 -19.23
C GLY A 76 3.63 -16.10 -19.93
N ALA A 77 4.81 -16.04 -20.51
CA ALA A 77 5.50 -17.20 -21.06
C ALA A 77 5.65 -18.28 -19.99
N TYR A 78 5.54 -19.55 -20.37
CA TYR A 78 5.61 -20.72 -19.49
C TYR A 78 4.46 -20.83 -18.46
N ALA A 79 3.30 -20.21 -18.72
CA ALA A 79 2.15 -20.18 -17.81
C ALA A 79 2.48 -19.63 -16.40
N LEU A 80 3.43 -18.73 -16.33
CA LEU A 80 3.76 -18.01 -15.09
C LEU A 80 2.90 -16.75 -15.00
N ASP A 81 2.16 -16.63 -13.92
CA ASP A 81 1.42 -15.41 -13.62
C ASP A 81 2.38 -14.28 -13.26
N ARG A 82 2.15 -13.14 -13.88
CA ARG A 82 2.84 -11.89 -13.59
C ARG A 82 1.85 -10.81 -13.22
N ALA A 83 2.17 -10.11 -12.15
CA ALA A 83 1.41 -8.95 -11.72
C ALA A 83 2.00 -7.67 -12.31
N TYR A 84 1.13 -6.74 -12.65
CA TYR A 84 1.50 -5.47 -13.27
C TYR A 84 0.85 -4.29 -12.55
N ILE A 85 1.60 -3.22 -12.42
CA ILE A 85 1.09 -1.88 -12.11
C ILE A 85 1.40 -0.99 -13.29
N ASN A 86 0.38 -0.45 -13.97
CA ASN A 86 0.52 0.36 -15.19
C ASN A 86 1.46 -0.28 -16.22
N SER A 87 1.27 -1.57 -16.50
CA SER A 87 2.06 -2.35 -17.46
C SER A 87 3.53 -2.62 -17.04
N THR A 88 3.94 -2.26 -15.84
CA THR A 88 5.25 -2.61 -15.29
C THR A 88 5.10 -3.74 -14.28
N THR A 89 5.85 -4.83 -14.46
CA THR A 89 6.02 -5.87 -13.45
C THR A 89 7.28 -5.58 -12.65
N TRP A 90 7.15 -5.47 -11.33
CA TRP A 90 8.32 -5.21 -10.51
C TRP A 90 9.30 -6.39 -10.53
N THR A 91 10.56 -6.07 -10.73
CA THR A 91 11.64 -7.03 -10.58
C THR A 91 12.67 -6.46 -9.62
N ALA A 92 13.09 -7.26 -8.65
CA ALA A 92 14.07 -6.84 -7.68
C ALA A 92 15.36 -6.38 -8.37
N ALA A 93 15.80 -5.17 -8.05
CA ALA A 93 17.03 -4.61 -8.58
C ALA A 93 18.26 -5.25 -7.91
N LYS A 94 19.36 -5.36 -8.65
CA LYS A 94 20.64 -5.79 -8.09
C LYS A 94 21.21 -4.79 -7.07
N VAL A 95 20.90 -3.51 -7.27
CA VAL A 95 21.29 -2.42 -6.38
C VAL A 95 20.04 -1.93 -5.66
N PRO A 96 20.06 -1.71 -4.34
CA PRO A 96 18.93 -1.15 -3.61
C PRO A 96 18.42 0.13 -4.25
N THR A 97 17.11 0.26 -4.36
CA THR A 97 16.50 1.42 -5.03
C THR A 97 16.83 2.74 -4.36
N LEU A 98 17.04 2.76 -3.04
CA LEU A 98 17.52 3.95 -2.34
C LEU A 98 18.88 4.42 -2.87
N ASN A 99 19.80 3.48 -3.10
CA ASN A 99 21.13 3.79 -3.64
C ASN A 99 21.04 4.34 -5.06
N GLN A 100 20.15 3.75 -5.89
CA GLN A 100 19.86 4.24 -7.25
C GLN A 100 19.31 5.67 -7.20
N ALA A 101 18.32 5.93 -6.34
CA ALA A 101 17.70 7.23 -6.19
C ALA A 101 18.71 8.31 -5.78
N VAL A 102 19.49 8.06 -4.74
CA VAL A 102 20.48 9.03 -4.24
C VAL A 102 21.57 9.30 -5.28
N ALA A 103 22.03 8.27 -5.98
CA ALA A 103 23.00 8.42 -7.07
C ALA A 103 22.42 9.24 -8.23
N GLY A 104 21.17 8.95 -8.64
CA GLY A 104 20.48 9.68 -9.69
C GLY A 104 20.26 11.15 -9.36
N LEU A 105 19.84 11.44 -8.10
CA LEU A 105 19.65 12.82 -7.63
C LEU A 105 20.95 13.64 -7.59
N LYS A 106 22.10 12.98 -7.42
CA LYS A 106 23.41 13.64 -7.45
C LYS A 106 23.95 13.84 -8.87
N ALA A 107 23.59 12.94 -9.79
CA ALA A 107 24.09 12.98 -11.17
C ALA A 107 23.32 13.99 -12.06
N ASP A 108 22.03 14.15 -11.80
CA ASP A 108 21.16 15.01 -12.61
C ASP A 108 20.10 15.68 -11.70
N ASN A 109 19.98 17.00 -11.82
CA ASN A 109 18.98 17.78 -11.09
C ASN A 109 17.54 17.56 -11.59
N SER A 110 17.35 16.82 -12.68
CA SER A 110 16.03 16.56 -13.30
C SER A 110 15.74 15.07 -13.44
N THR A 111 15.63 14.37 -12.29
CA THR A 111 15.44 12.91 -12.27
C THR A 111 14.00 12.45 -12.54
N PHE A 112 13.08 13.34 -12.83
CA PHE A 112 11.67 13.01 -13.09
C PHE A 112 11.12 13.81 -14.25
N ASN A 113 10.16 13.20 -14.97
CA ASN A 113 9.44 13.85 -16.06
C ASN A 113 8.19 14.59 -15.54
N ALA A 114 7.48 15.26 -16.47
CA ALA A 114 6.25 16.01 -16.14
C ALA A 114 5.14 15.15 -15.51
N SER A 115 5.13 13.82 -15.71
CA SER A 115 4.19 12.89 -15.09
C SER A 115 4.63 12.42 -13.69
N GLY A 116 5.76 12.91 -13.17
CA GLY A 116 6.27 12.51 -11.85
C GLY A 116 7.02 11.17 -11.86
N LEU A 117 7.26 10.54 -13.00
CA LEU A 117 8.02 9.30 -13.07
C LEU A 117 9.51 9.57 -12.99
N SER A 118 10.19 8.85 -12.08
CA SER A 118 11.64 8.97 -11.92
C SER A 118 12.39 8.38 -13.11
N SER A 119 13.41 9.11 -13.59
CA SER A 119 14.32 8.64 -14.64
C SER A 119 15.51 7.85 -14.13
N ALA A 120 15.69 7.77 -12.81
CA ALA A 120 16.77 7.02 -12.16
C ALA A 120 16.58 5.50 -12.20
N PHE A 121 15.38 5.03 -12.57
CA PHE A 121 14.98 3.64 -12.51
C PHE A 121 14.68 3.06 -13.89
N ASP A 122 14.88 1.76 -14.02
CA ASP A 122 14.48 1.04 -15.23
C ASP A 122 12.95 0.92 -15.29
N LYS A 123 12.33 1.63 -16.21
CA LYS A 123 10.88 1.68 -16.39
C LYS A 123 10.26 0.33 -16.78
N ALA A 124 11.05 -0.59 -17.31
CA ALA A 124 10.56 -1.92 -17.70
C ALA A 124 10.34 -2.82 -16.48
N SER A 125 11.06 -2.56 -15.38
CA SER A 125 11.08 -3.39 -14.19
C SER A 125 10.85 -2.67 -12.87
N GLN A 126 10.81 -1.33 -12.88
CA GLN A 126 10.69 -0.51 -11.68
C GLN A 126 9.73 0.64 -11.92
N PHE A 127 8.51 0.54 -11.39
CA PHE A 127 7.56 1.63 -11.43
C PHE A 127 7.72 2.52 -10.20
N VAL A 128 8.29 3.71 -10.37
CA VAL A 128 8.56 4.65 -9.27
C VAL A 128 7.98 6.02 -9.61
N ILE A 129 7.10 6.51 -8.73
CA ILE A 129 6.58 7.88 -8.79
C ILE A 129 7.42 8.77 -7.89
N SER A 130 7.98 9.84 -8.46
CA SER A 130 8.76 10.82 -7.70
C SER A 130 7.90 12.00 -7.26
N ILE A 131 8.01 12.31 -5.98
CA ILE A 131 7.36 13.44 -5.31
C ILE A 131 8.48 14.34 -4.78
N PRO A 132 8.83 15.41 -5.52
CA PRO A 132 10.06 16.15 -5.29
C PRO A 132 10.07 16.93 -3.97
N GLU A 133 8.93 17.42 -3.52
CA GLU A 133 8.77 18.23 -2.32
C GLU A 133 7.58 17.74 -1.51
N TYR A 134 7.31 18.36 -0.35
CA TYR A 134 6.10 18.07 0.40
C TYR A 134 4.85 18.29 -0.47
N GLN A 135 4.07 17.27 -0.62
CA GLN A 135 2.79 17.30 -1.36
C GLN A 135 1.78 16.39 -0.68
N VAL A 136 0.52 16.74 -0.83
CA VAL A 136 -0.62 15.87 -0.54
C VAL A 136 -1.00 15.14 -1.82
N ILE A 137 -1.02 13.84 -1.79
CA ILE A 137 -1.20 12.99 -2.97
C ILE A 137 -2.52 12.24 -2.87
N ASP A 138 -3.29 12.30 -3.93
CA ASP A 138 -4.37 11.35 -4.18
C ASP A 138 -3.86 10.23 -5.08
N LEU A 139 -4.11 9.00 -4.68
CA LEU A 139 -3.81 7.82 -5.46
C LEU A 139 -5.08 7.00 -5.65
N LEU A 140 -5.55 6.91 -6.88
CA LEU A 140 -6.59 5.98 -7.29
C LEU A 140 -5.92 4.66 -7.69
N ILE A 141 -6.21 3.59 -6.95
CA ILE A 141 -5.78 2.23 -7.28
C ILE A 141 -6.99 1.49 -7.82
N ASN A 142 -6.89 1.03 -9.05
CA ASN A 142 -7.97 0.36 -9.77
C ASN A 142 -7.57 -1.09 -10.08
N SER A 143 -8.38 -2.07 -9.67
CA SER A 143 -8.14 -3.47 -9.93
C SER A 143 -8.83 -3.94 -11.19
N LEU A 144 -8.06 -4.52 -12.10
CA LEU A 144 -8.56 -5.21 -13.30
C LEU A 144 -8.54 -6.74 -13.09
N ASP A 145 -8.29 -7.19 -11.87
CA ASP A 145 -8.17 -8.60 -11.49
C ASP A 145 -9.43 -9.10 -10.78
N GLU A 146 -9.65 -10.41 -10.86
CA GLU A 146 -10.78 -11.10 -10.23
C GLU A 146 -10.61 -11.36 -8.73
N GLY A 147 -9.39 -11.17 -8.21
CA GLY A 147 -9.04 -11.34 -6.81
C GLY A 147 -9.06 -10.02 -6.02
N ALA A 148 -9.28 -10.13 -4.71
CA ALA A 148 -9.09 -9.01 -3.80
C ALA A 148 -7.61 -8.91 -3.36
N HIS A 149 -7.11 -7.68 -3.26
CA HIS A 149 -5.71 -7.41 -2.98
C HIS A 149 -5.54 -6.50 -1.77
N PRO A 150 -4.98 -7.00 -0.64
CA PRO A 150 -4.57 -6.13 0.47
C PRO A 150 -3.30 -5.36 0.08
N PHE A 151 -3.41 -4.04 -0.07
CA PHE A 151 -2.29 -3.15 -0.37
C PHE A 151 -1.79 -2.46 0.88
N HIS A 152 -0.47 -2.37 1.02
CA HIS A 152 0.22 -1.66 2.08
C HIS A 152 1.14 -0.59 1.52
N LEU A 153 1.10 0.61 2.11
CA LEU A 153 2.02 1.70 1.83
C LEU A 153 3.01 1.86 2.99
N HIS A 154 4.28 1.66 2.70
CA HIS A 154 5.34 1.87 3.68
C HIS A 154 5.51 3.34 4.05
N GLY A 155 5.91 3.59 5.29
CA GLY A 155 6.37 4.88 5.77
C GLY A 155 5.32 5.99 5.85
N HIS A 156 4.07 5.74 5.51
CA HIS A 156 2.99 6.71 5.49
C HIS A 156 1.68 6.11 6.02
N GLN A 157 0.87 6.94 6.62
CA GLN A 157 -0.55 6.68 6.81
C GLN A 157 -1.34 7.42 5.73
N PHE A 158 -2.45 6.86 5.31
CA PHE A 158 -3.33 7.46 4.34
C PHE A 158 -4.78 7.51 4.84
N TRP A 159 -5.53 8.45 4.31
CA TRP A 159 -6.98 8.47 4.42
C TRP A 159 -7.60 7.65 3.30
N ILE A 160 -8.58 6.82 3.61
CA ILE A 160 -9.44 6.17 2.62
C ILE A 160 -10.52 7.19 2.26
N MET A 161 -10.44 7.75 1.05
CA MET A 161 -11.37 8.78 0.59
C MET A 161 -12.65 8.19 0.04
N ALA A 162 -12.56 7.10 -0.72
CA ALA A 162 -13.67 6.34 -1.26
C ALA A 162 -13.19 5.01 -1.82
N SER A 163 -14.11 4.06 -1.97
CA SER A 163 -13.93 2.81 -2.69
C SER A 163 -15.21 2.43 -3.42
N GLY A 164 -15.10 1.58 -4.43
CA GLY A 164 -16.26 1.13 -5.21
C GLY A 164 -15.87 0.11 -6.27
N PHE A 165 -16.84 -0.27 -7.08
CA PHE A 165 -16.69 -1.22 -8.19
C PHE A 165 -16.77 -0.50 -9.53
N GLY A 166 -16.21 -1.10 -10.57
CA GLY A 166 -16.14 -0.52 -11.90
C GLY A 166 -15.22 0.68 -11.99
N ASP A 167 -15.57 1.69 -12.77
CA ASP A 167 -14.76 2.89 -12.93
C ASP A 167 -15.10 3.98 -11.91
N PHE A 168 -14.08 4.67 -11.43
CA PHE A 168 -14.26 5.82 -10.55
C PHE A 168 -14.91 6.98 -11.31
N ASP A 169 -16.05 7.48 -10.80
CA ASP A 169 -16.70 8.66 -11.35
C ASP A 169 -16.07 9.95 -10.80
N TRP A 170 -15.26 10.61 -11.63
CA TRP A 170 -14.61 11.87 -11.27
C TRP A 170 -15.58 13.03 -10.99
N ASN A 171 -16.86 12.95 -11.40
CA ASN A 171 -17.85 13.94 -11.03
C ASN A 171 -18.23 13.85 -9.55
N SER A 172 -18.06 12.68 -8.93
CA SER A 172 -18.31 12.48 -7.51
C SER A 172 -17.18 13.00 -6.62
N TYR A 173 -16.03 13.36 -7.20
CA TYR A 173 -14.85 13.78 -6.46
C TYR A 173 -15.08 14.94 -5.50
N ALA A 174 -15.92 15.92 -5.89
CA ALA A 174 -16.25 17.07 -5.06
C ALA A 174 -17.12 16.73 -3.83
N THR A 175 -17.70 15.53 -3.79
CA THR A 175 -18.59 15.06 -2.71
C THR A 175 -17.89 14.16 -1.70
N LEU A 176 -16.60 13.92 -1.86
CA LEU A 176 -15.81 13.08 -0.96
C LEU A 176 -15.85 13.63 0.47
N ASN A 177 -16.00 12.71 1.44
CA ASN A 177 -15.91 13.09 2.85
C ASN A 177 -14.45 13.38 3.25
N THR A 178 -14.18 14.64 3.57
CA THR A 178 -12.86 15.08 4.03
C THR A 178 -12.79 15.33 5.54
N THR A 179 -13.92 15.25 6.26
CA THR A 179 -14.01 15.73 7.65
C THR A 179 -13.35 14.79 8.66
N ASN A 180 -13.42 13.51 8.47
CA ASN A 180 -12.73 12.52 9.32
C ASN A 180 -12.73 11.16 8.62
N PRO A 181 -12.10 11.04 7.43
CA PRO A 181 -12.00 9.76 6.75
C PRO A 181 -11.18 8.79 7.59
N MET A 182 -11.43 7.48 7.40
CA MET A 182 -10.62 6.46 8.07
C MET A 182 -9.16 6.58 7.65
N ARG A 183 -8.26 6.43 8.63
CA ARG A 183 -6.80 6.42 8.42
C ARG A 183 -6.26 5.02 8.62
N ARG A 184 -5.45 4.58 7.68
CA ARG A 184 -4.78 3.27 7.68
C ARG A 184 -3.45 3.38 6.95
N ASP A 185 -2.67 2.32 7.00
CA ASP A 185 -1.50 2.07 6.17
C ASP A 185 -1.70 0.86 5.24
N THR A 186 -2.79 0.13 5.44
CA THR A 186 -3.17 -1.05 4.67
C THR A 186 -4.66 -1.03 4.38
N LEU A 187 -5.04 -1.43 3.18
CA LEU A 187 -6.44 -1.55 2.74
C LEU A 187 -6.59 -2.72 1.76
N THR A 188 -7.77 -3.29 1.69
CA THR A 188 -8.12 -4.26 0.65
C THR A 188 -8.77 -3.54 -0.52
N ILE A 189 -8.32 -3.85 -1.74
CA ILE A 189 -8.97 -3.45 -2.99
C ILE A 189 -9.74 -4.67 -3.47
N ASP A 190 -11.04 -4.53 -3.62
CA ASP A 190 -11.91 -5.62 -4.05
C ASP A 190 -11.65 -6.02 -5.51
N ALA A 191 -12.04 -7.25 -5.85
CA ALA A 191 -12.03 -7.73 -7.23
C ALA A 191 -12.77 -6.77 -8.15
N TYR A 192 -12.14 -6.34 -9.25
CA TYR A 192 -12.69 -5.36 -10.21
C TYR A 192 -13.14 -4.04 -9.55
N GLY A 193 -12.58 -3.75 -8.38
CA GLY A 193 -12.88 -2.55 -7.61
C GLY A 193 -11.79 -1.49 -7.73
N TRP A 194 -12.06 -0.37 -7.11
CA TRP A 194 -11.10 0.73 -6.98
C TRP A 194 -11.15 1.31 -5.57
N THR A 195 -10.03 1.88 -5.16
CA THR A 195 -9.94 2.67 -3.92
C THR A 195 -9.14 3.93 -4.16
N LEU A 196 -9.67 5.06 -3.71
CA LEU A 196 -8.98 6.33 -3.70
C LEU A 196 -8.44 6.58 -2.29
N ILE A 197 -7.12 6.67 -2.19
CA ILE A 197 -6.43 7.03 -0.95
C ILE A 197 -5.80 8.41 -1.07
N ARG A 198 -5.65 9.09 0.06
CA ARG A 198 -4.93 10.37 0.18
C ARG A 198 -3.87 10.26 1.25
N PHE A 199 -2.66 10.73 0.98
CA PHE A 199 -1.58 10.73 1.96
C PHE A 199 -0.71 11.98 1.83
N ARG A 200 0.01 12.30 2.91
CA ARG A 200 1.05 13.34 2.90
C ARG A 200 2.37 12.69 2.54
N ALA A 201 3.00 13.15 1.47
CA ALA A 201 4.37 12.78 1.14
C ALA A 201 5.35 13.65 1.95
N ASP A 202 5.39 13.42 3.25
CA ASP A 202 6.17 14.18 4.23
C ASP A 202 7.42 13.44 4.71
N ASN A 203 7.48 12.13 4.48
CA ASN A 203 8.57 11.26 4.90
C ASN A 203 9.56 11.05 3.75
N PRO A 204 10.81 11.58 3.82
CA PRO A 204 11.77 11.40 2.74
C PRO A 204 12.24 9.95 2.63
N GLY A 205 12.30 9.41 1.41
CA GLY A 205 12.74 8.02 1.18
C GLY A 205 12.13 7.36 -0.06
N LEU A 206 12.45 6.08 -0.22
CA LEU A 206 11.82 5.16 -1.15
C LEU A 206 10.84 4.27 -0.39
N TRP A 207 9.56 4.42 -0.67
CA TRP A 207 8.49 3.76 0.07
C TRP A 207 7.71 2.83 -0.84
N ALA A 208 7.71 1.55 -0.50
CA ALA A 208 6.97 0.55 -1.26
C ALA A 208 5.46 0.72 -1.07
N LEU A 209 4.72 0.59 -2.16
CA LEU A 209 3.30 0.31 -2.20
C LEU A 209 3.14 -1.05 -2.88
N HIS A 210 2.62 -2.04 -2.18
CA HIS A 210 2.57 -3.40 -2.70
C HIS A 210 1.38 -4.21 -2.17
N CYS A 211 1.00 -5.24 -2.89
CA CYS A 211 0.09 -6.24 -2.36
C CYS A 211 0.76 -7.03 -1.23
N HIS A 212 0.05 -7.25 -0.13
CA HIS A 212 0.58 -7.96 1.04
C HIS A 212 0.42 -9.49 0.97
N ILE A 213 -0.16 -10.01 -0.12
CA ILE A 213 -0.07 -11.43 -0.46
C ILE A 213 1.32 -11.67 -1.05
N SER A 214 2.14 -12.48 -0.36
CA SER A 214 3.58 -12.61 -0.64
C SER A 214 3.87 -12.98 -2.09
N TRP A 215 3.18 -13.96 -2.66
CA TRP A 215 3.40 -14.36 -4.06
C TRP A 215 2.88 -13.35 -5.08
N HIS A 216 1.88 -12.54 -4.75
CA HIS A 216 1.48 -11.41 -5.60
C HIS A 216 2.57 -10.36 -5.68
N MET A 217 3.18 -10.01 -4.54
CA MET A 217 4.32 -9.11 -4.48
C MET A 217 5.51 -9.67 -5.27
N GLU A 218 5.86 -10.95 -5.06
CA GLU A 218 6.93 -11.63 -5.79
C GLU A 218 6.64 -11.77 -7.30
N SER A 219 5.36 -11.86 -7.68
CA SER A 219 4.95 -11.84 -9.08
C SER A 219 5.09 -10.46 -9.73
N GLY A 220 5.36 -9.41 -8.96
CA GLY A 220 5.61 -8.06 -9.45
C GLY A 220 4.59 -7.00 -9.03
N LEU A 221 3.65 -7.30 -8.12
CA LEU A 221 2.64 -6.35 -7.65
C LEU A 221 3.20 -5.40 -6.59
N LEU A 222 4.17 -4.60 -7.02
CA LEU A 222 4.88 -3.62 -6.23
C LEU A 222 5.23 -2.39 -7.06
N MET A 223 5.16 -1.22 -6.45
CA MET A 223 5.72 0.04 -6.93
C MET A 223 6.34 0.82 -5.77
N GLN A 224 7.02 1.91 -6.06
CA GLN A 224 7.56 2.77 -5.01
C GLN A 224 7.20 4.24 -5.23
N PHE A 225 7.12 4.97 -4.12
CA PHE A 225 7.17 6.43 -4.09
C PHE A 225 8.57 6.88 -3.67
N GLN A 226 9.20 7.70 -4.51
CA GLN A 226 10.39 8.47 -4.13
C GLN A 226 9.89 9.79 -3.53
N SER A 227 9.73 9.83 -2.22
CA SER A 227 9.17 10.95 -1.50
C SER A 227 10.26 11.92 -1.05
N ARG A 228 10.02 13.25 -1.19
CA ARG A 228 10.90 14.31 -0.71
C ARG A 228 12.30 14.24 -1.30
N SER A 229 12.39 14.23 -2.64
CA SER A 229 13.66 14.26 -3.36
C SER A 229 14.50 15.50 -3.03
N ASP A 230 13.86 16.61 -2.65
CA ASP A 230 14.49 17.84 -2.11
C ASP A 230 15.40 17.54 -0.91
N ILE A 231 14.97 16.66 -0.01
CA ILE A 231 15.75 16.24 1.17
C ILE A 231 16.73 15.13 0.78
N MET A 232 16.27 14.12 0.02
CA MET A 232 17.09 12.98 -0.37
C MET A 232 18.33 13.36 -1.19
N SER A 233 18.26 14.45 -1.96
CA SER A 233 19.40 14.97 -2.76
C SER A 233 20.62 15.32 -1.90
N GLN A 234 20.41 15.60 -0.60
CA GLN A 234 21.45 15.92 0.37
C GLN A 234 22.04 14.68 1.05
N TRP A 235 21.45 13.50 0.85
CA TRP A 235 21.89 12.29 1.51
C TRP A 235 23.19 11.74 0.92
N THR A 236 23.94 11.07 1.77
CA THR A 236 25.13 10.29 1.37
C THR A 236 24.96 8.89 1.89
N ILE A 237 24.97 7.91 0.99
CA ILE A 237 24.95 6.49 1.38
C ILE A 237 26.33 6.14 1.95
N PRO A 238 26.40 5.56 3.16
CA PRO A 238 27.66 5.10 3.76
C PRO A 238 28.38 4.09 2.85
N SER A 239 29.71 4.15 2.85
CA SER A 239 30.53 3.33 1.95
C SER A 239 30.42 1.83 2.21
N ASP A 240 30.20 1.42 3.45
CA ASP A 240 29.96 0.05 3.85
C ASP A 240 28.63 -0.48 3.32
N VAL A 241 27.58 0.36 3.30
CA VAL A 241 26.29 0.03 2.68
C VAL A 241 26.41 -0.10 1.16
N LEU A 242 27.19 0.78 0.51
CA LEU A 242 27.47 0.67 -0.93
C LEU A 242 28.24 -0.60 -1.28
N ALA A 243 29.15 -1.05 -0.40
CA ALA A 243 29.96 -2.24 -0.60
C ALA A 243 29.13 -3.54 -0.58
N LEU A 244 27.97 -3.57 0.12
CA LEU A 244 27.11 -4.75 0.17
C LEU A 244 26.56 -5.17 -1.21
N CYS A 245 26.56 -4.27 -2.19
CA CYS A 245 26.02 -4.52 -3.53
C CYS A 245 27.11 -4.65 -4.59
N SER A 246 28.37 -4.74 -4.17
CA SER A 246 29.54 -4.75 -5.06
C SER A 246 30.09 -6.16 -5.33
N SER A 247 29.45 -7.20 -4.78
CA SER A 247 29.84 -8.63 -4.93
C SER A 247 29.06 -9.34 -6.00
#